data_a776a415c9c4e20d80c3c8532507f801
#
_entry.id   a776a415c9c4e20d80c3c8532507f801
#
_cell.length_a   1.000
_cell.length_b   1.000
_cell.length_c   1.000
_cell.angle_alpha   90.00
_cell.angle_beta   90.00
_cell.angle_gamma   90.00
#
_symmetry.space_group_name_H-M   'P 1'
#
loop_
_entity.id
_entity.type
_entity.pdbx_description
1 polymer ?
#
loop_
_entity_poly.entity_id
_entity_poly.type
_entity_poly.pdbx_seq_one_letter_code
_entity_poly.pdbx_strand_id
1 'polypeptide(L)'
;MNITRPTPLAVIEGALCRLTRQGSKSVGHRPLATAVVEFQQTPFRCYVREHTYGLLPGFPNLYALDGAFRVQWMAEWPDLNDPCAKILGERDGVLETLSQNGLTVRLDAFTGRLISARNALAATG
;
A
#
# COMPACT_ATOMS: atom_id res chain seq x y z
N MET A 1 4.79 11.29 -29.70
CA MET A 1 5.15 10.15 -28.83
C MET A 1 4.50 10.29 -27.48
N ASN A 2 3.79 9.27 -27.09
CA ASN A 2 3.03 9.32 -25.83
C ASN A 2 3.80 8.65 -24.72
N ILE A 3 4.43 9.47 -23.89
CA ILE A 3 4.98 8.96 -22.64
C ILE A 3 3.84 8.95 -21.63
N THR A 4 3.42 7.75 -21.27
CA THR A 4 2.39 7.61 -20.24
C THR A 4 3.01 7.93 -18.89
N ARG A 5 2.67 9.06 -18.34
CA ARG A 5 3.06 9.40 -16.99
C ARG A 5 1.99 8.93 -16.03
N PRO A 6 2.39 8.44 -14.84
CA PRO A 6 1.40 8.14 -13.81
C PRO A 6 0.55 9.38 -13.52
N THR A 7 -0.74 9.18 -13.34
CA THR A 7 -1.62 10.26 -12.91
C THR A 7 -1.17 10.75 -11.54
N PRO A 8 -1.02 12.07 -11.35
CA PRO A 8 -0.69 12.59 -10.02
C PRO A 8 -1.77 12.24 -9.02
N LEU A 9 -1.36 11.70 -7.88
CA LEU A 9 -2.25 11.29 -6.82
C LEU A 9 -1.91 12.02 -5.53
N ALA A 10 -2.90 12.16 -4.66
CA ALA A 10 -2.71 12.68 -3.32
C ALA A 10 -3.73 12.04 -2.39
N VAL A 11 -3.36 11.93 -1.11
CA VAL A 11 -4.31 11.54 -0.06
C VAL A 11 -4.98 12.81 0.44
N ILE A 12 -6.30 12.88 0.31
CA ILE A 12 -7.09 14.02 0.77
C ILE A 12 -8.27 13.48 1.56
N GLU A 13 -8.35 13.86 2.83
CA GLU A 13 -9.40 13.43 3.73
C GLU A 13 -9.57 11.90 3.78
N GLY A 14 -8.45 11.20 3.79
CA GLY A 14 -8.44 9.74 3.90
C GLY A 14 -8.80 8.99 2.62
N ALA A 15 -8.92 9.67 1.49
CA ALA A 15 -9.18 9.05 0.19
C ALA A 15 -8.05 9.32 -0.77
N LEU A 16 -7.84 8.41 -1.71
CA LEU A 16 -6.84 8.56 -2.76
C LEU A 16 -7.49 9.32 -3.92
N CYS A 17 -6.97 10.51 -4.22
CA CYS A 17 -7.54 11.40 -5.22
C CYS A 17 -6.61 11.61 -6.41
N ARG A 18 -7.20 11.73 -7.60
CA ARG A 18 -6.49 12.20 -8.79
C ARG A 18 -6.46 13.72 -8.79
N LEU A 19 -5.32 14.27 -9.19
CA LEU A 19 -5.16 15.72 -9.35
C LEU A 19 -5.18 16.07 -10.81
N THR A 20 -5.92 17.12 -11.17
CA THR A 20 -5.94 17.64 -12.54
C THR A 20 -4.95 18.79 -12.68
N ARG A 21 -4.64 19.17 -13.94
CA ARG A 21 -3.75 20.30 -14.23
C ARG A 21 -4.27 21.63 -13.68
N GLN A 22 -5.60 21.77 -13.54
CA GLN A 22 -6.21 22.97 -13.03
C GLN A 22 -6.33 23.00 -11.52
N GLY A 23 -5.74 22.02 -10.83
CA GLY A 23 -5.79 21.94 -9.38
C GLY A 23 -7.07 21.37 -8.81
N SER A 24 -8.01 20.92 -9.66
CA SER A 24 -9.18 20.23 -9.16
C SER A 24 -8.83 18.78 -8.82
N LYS A 25 -9.62 18.20 -7.92
CA LYS A 25 -9.43 16.83 -7.46
C LYS A 25 -10.66 16.00 -7.76
N SER A 26 -10.44 14.71 -8.01
CA SER A 26 -11.52 13.74 -8.07
C SER A 26 -11.13 12.51 -7.27
N VAL A 27 -12.09 11.93 -6.54
CA VAL A 27 -11.83 10.73 -5.77
C VAL A 27 -11.63 9.56 -6.73
N GLY A 28 -10.44 8.92 -6.66
CA GLY A 28 -10.15 7.72 -7.43
C GLY A 28 -10.43 6.47 -6.63
N HIS A 29 -10.13 6.49 -5.35
CA HIS A 29 -10.30 5.34 -4.48
C HIS A 29 -10.67 5.78 -3.07
N ARG A 30 -11.80 5.28 -2.58
CA ARG A 30 -12.22 5.47 -1.19
C ARG A 30 -11.62 4.35 -0.34
N PRO A 31 -11.35 4.61 0.95
CA PRO A 31 -10.79 3.56 1.80
C PRO A 31 -11.71 2.35 1.86
N LEU A 32 -11.10 1.17 2.00
CA LEU A 32 -11.84 -0.08 2.14
C LEU A 32 -12.37 -0.25 3.57
N ALA A 33 -11.63 0.22 4.56
CA ALA A 33 -11.95 -0.02 5.96
C ALA A 33 -11.87 1.23 6.84
N THR A 34 -10.78 1.99 6.76
CA THR A 34 -10.54 3.09 7.70
C THR A 34 -10.26 4.41 6.96
N ALA A 35 -9.03 4.65 6.60
CA ALA A 35 -8.62 5.84 5.86
C ALA A 35 -7.30 5.56 5.18
N VAL A 36 -7.15 5.99 3.93
CA VAL A 36 -5.87 5.93 3.23
C VAL A 36 -4.92 6.92 3.89
N VAL A 37 -3.74 6.46 4.28
CA VAL A 37 -2.71 7.30 4.91
C VAL A 37 -1.40 7.31 4.14
N GLU A 38 -1.18 6.33 3.30
CA GLU A 38 0.06 6.23 2.52
C GLU A 38 -0.21 5.48 1.23
N PHE A 39 0.48 5.85 0.17
CA PHE A 39 0.47 5.10 -1.07
C PHE A 39 1.84 5.19 -1.74
N GLN A 40 2.14 4.19 -2.59
CA GLN A 40 3.26 4.26 -3.53
C GLN A 40 2.78 3.79 -4.89
N GLN A 41 3.00 4.62 -5.90
CA GLN A 41 2.58 4.35 -7.26
C GLN A 41 3.75 3.87 -8.10
N THR A 42 3.54 2.78 -8.83
CA THR A 42 4.46 2.31 -9.87
C THR A 42 3.74 2.39 -11.23
N PRO A 43 4.44 2.16 -12.36
CA PRO A 43 3.76 2.13 -13.65
C PRO A 43 2.66 1.07 -13.75
N PHE A 44 2.68 0.04 -12.89
CA PHE A 44 1.79 -1.12 -13.01
C PHE A 44 0.72 -1.17 -11.94
N ARG A 45 0.92 -0.54 -10.78
CA ARG A 45 -0.02 -0.62 -9.67
C ARG A 45 0.22 0.48 -8.65
N CYS A 46 -0.71 0.59 -7.73
CA CYS A 46 -0.60 1.51 -6.61
C CYS A 46 -0.76 0.70 -5.31
N TYR A 47 0.26 0.73 -4.47
CA TYR A 47 0.19 0.13 -3.13
C TYR A 47 -0.45 1.14 -2.19
N VAL A 48 -1.42 0.69 -1.38
CA VAL A 48 -2.17 1.55 -0.47
C VAL A 48 -2.13 0.98 0.92
N ARG A 49 -1.79 1.84 1.88
CA ARG A 49 -1.86 1.52 3.30
C ARG A 49 -2.94 2.36 3.96
N GLU A 50 -3.79 1.71 4.75
CA GLU A 50 -4.84 2.38 5.50
C GLU A 50 -4.47 2.49 6.98
N HIS A 51 -5.11 3.45 7.66
CA HIS A 51 -4.89 3.70 9.07
C HIS A 51 -5.31 2.48 9.91
N THR A 52 -4.54 2.21 10.97
CA THR A 52 -4.78 1.03 11.81
C THR A 52 -5.91 1.21 12.81
N TYR A 53 -6.21 2.45 13.19
CA TYR A 53 -7.27 2.75 14.14
C TYR A 53 -8.63 2.44 13.54
N GLY A 54 -9.42 1.63 14.24
CA GLY A 54 -10.74 1.23 13.76
C GLY A 54 -10.72 0.09 12.75
N LEU A 55 -9.54 -0.48 12.48
CA LEU A 55 -9.42 -1.59 11.56
C LEU A 55 -10.13 -2.83 12.13
N LEU A 56 -10.96 -3.48 11.29
CA LEU A 56 -11.67 -4.67 11.69
C LEU A 56 -10.71 -5.84 11.93
N PRO A 57 -10.99 -6.70 12.92
CA PRO A 57 -10.18 -7.89 13.14
C PRO A 57 -10.10 -8.76 11.87
N GLY A 58 -8.90 -9.25 11.57
CA GLY A 58 -8.69 -10.10 10.40
C GLY A 58 -8.56 -9.35 9.08
N PHE A 59 -8.55 -8.03 9.09
CA PHE A 59 -8.46 -7.22 7.87
C PHE A 59 -7.04 -6.64 7.73
N PRO A 60 -6.30 -6.97 6.67
CA PRO A 60 -4.98 -6.36 6.44
C PRO A 60 -5.17 -4.91 5.99
N ASN A 61 -4.28 -4.03 6.43
CA ASN A 61 -4.35 -2.62 6.08
C ASN A 61 -3.47 -2.24 4.88
N LEU A 62 -3.03 -3.23 4.13
CA LEU A 62 -2.17 -3.03 2.95
C LEU A 62 -2.74 -3.82 1.78
N TYR A 63 -2.84 -3.18 0.64
CA TYR A 63 -3.33 -3.82 -0.58
C TYR A 63 -2.79 -3.10 -1.81
N ALA A 64 -3.03 -3.68 -2.97
CA ALA A 64 -2.63 -3.08 -4.25
C ALA A 64 -3.84 -2.82 -5.14
N LEU A 65 -3.79 -1.70 -5.84
CA LEU A 65 -4.77 -1.30 -6.85
C LEU A 65 -4.15 -1.36 -8.23
N ASP A 66 -4.97 -1.67 -9.25
CA ASP A 66 -4.56 -1.54 -10.64
C ASP A 66 -4.69 -0.09 -11.13
N GLY A 67 -4.40 0.16 -12.41
CA GLY A 67 -4.49 1.50 -12.99
C GLY A 67 -5.89 2.09 -13.02
N ALA A 68 -6.92 1.27 -12.86
CA ALA A 68 -8.31 1.70 -12.76
C ALA A 68 -8.81 1.76 -11.32
N PHE A 69 -7.91 1.71 -10.35
CA PHE A 69 -8.20 1.72 -8.90
C PHE A 69 -9.03 0.53 -8.42
N ARG A 70 -8.94 -0.59 -9.11
CA ARG A 70 -9.55 -1.84 -8.64
C ARG A 70 -8.54 -2.61 -7.80
N VAL A 71 -9.02 -3.25 -6.73
CA VAL A 71 -8.16 -4.06 -5.87
C VAL A 71 -7.62 -5.26 -6.64
N GLN A 72 -6.29 -5.35 -6.74
CA GLN A 72 -5.62 -6.50 -7.34
C GLN A 72 -5.41 -7.61 -6.31
N TRP A 73 -5.00 -7.22 -5.11
CA TRP A 73 -4.79 -8.16 -4.03
C TRP A 73 -4.82 -7.44 -2.68
N MET A 74 -5.18 -8.20 -1.65
CA MET A 74 -5.01 -7.85 -0.25
C MET A 74 -3.76 -8.56 0.25
N ALA A 75 -2.95 -7.90 1.07
CA ALA A 75 -1.71 -8.48 1.55
C ALA A 75 -1.96 -9.75 2.38
N GLU A 76 -1.19 -10.80 2.09
CA GLU A 76 -1.10 -11.95 2.98
C GLU A 76 -0.19 -11.57 4.15
N TRP A 77 -0.78 -10.89 5.13
CA TRP A 77 -0.02 -10.28 6.21
C TRP A 77 0.24 -11.31 7.33
N PRO A 78 1.50 -11.40 7.83
CA PRO A 78 1.88 -12.48 8.74
C PRO A 78 1.22 -12.41 10.12
N ASP A 79 0.93 -11.21 10.62
CA ASP A 79 0.29 -11.03 11.90
C ASP A 79 -0.64 -9.82 11.84
N LEU A 80 -1.93 -10.08 11.83
CA LEU A 80 -2.94 -9.01 11.72
C LEU A 80 -3.03 -8.14 12.97
N ASN A 81 -2.45 -8.59 14.10
CA ASN A 81 -2.32 -7.79 15.29
C ASN A 81 -1.09 -6.87 15.26
N ASP A 82 -0.25 -7.02 14.23
CA ASP A 82 0.93 -6.20 14.00
C ASP A 82 0.85 -5.63 12.59
N PRO A 83 -0.04 -4.66 12.34
CA PRO A 83 -0.34 -4.19 11.00
C PRO A 83 0.82 -3.45 10.33
N CYS A 84 0.68 -3.21 9.05
CA CYS A 84 1.66 -2.46 8.27
C CYS A 84 1.74 -1.01 8.77
N ALA A 85 2.95 -0.57 9.05
CA ALA A 85 3.22 0.80 9.50
C ALA A 85 3.81 1.67 8.38
N LYS A 86 4.47 1.06 7.38
CA LYS A 86 5.12 1.82 6.33
C LYS A 86 5.34 0.95 5.09
N ILE A 87 5.15 1.55 3.93
CA ILE A 87 5.55 0.96 2.65
C ILE A 87 6.97 1.45 2.35
N LEU A 88 7.93 0.53 2.28
CA LEU A 88 9.32 0.89 1.99
C LEU A 88 9.57 1.02 0.49
N GLY A 89 9.00 0.14 -0.31
CA GLY A 89 9.11 0.22 -1.76
C GLY A 89 9.13 -1.13 -2.45
N GLU A 90 8.91 -1.10 -3.76
CA GLU A 90 8.99 -2.27 -4.61
C GLU A 90 10.37 -2.35 -5.27
N ARG A 91 10.96 -3.55 -5.27
CA ARG A 91 12.22 -3.81 -5.94
C ARG A 91 12.25 -5.25 -6.42
N ASP A 92 12.51 -5.43 -7.71
CA ASP A 92 12.64 -6.75 -8.34
C ASP A 92 11.42 -7.66 -8.08
N GLY A 93 10.21 -7.09 -8.16
CA GLY A 93 8.99 -7.85 -7.96
C GLY A 93 8.64 -8.13 -6.51
N VAL A 94 9.36 -7.54 -5.58
CA VAL A 94 9.15 -7.70 -4.14
C VAL A 94 8.77 -6.35 -3.53
N LEU A 95 7.66 -6.34 -2.81
CA LEU A 95 7.27 -5.18 -2.02
C LEU A 95 7.82 -5.32 -0.62
N GLU A 96 8.68 -4.39 -0.21
CA GLU A 96 9.18 -4.33 1.16
C GLU A 96 8.34 -3.38 1.99
N THR A 97 7.99 -3.82 3.19
CA THR A 97 7.17 -3.07 4.12
C THR A 97 7.67 -3.26 5.54
N LEU A 98 7.18 -2.42 6.44
CA LEU A 98 7.53 -2.47 7.85
C LEU A 98 6.25 -2.59 8.67
N SER A 99 6.23 -3.52 9.63
CA SER A 99 5.11 -3.62 10.57
C SER A 99 5.28 -2.65 11.73
N GLN A 100 4.21 -2.45 12.51
CA GLN A 100 4.26 -1.57 13.68
C GLN A 100 5.29 -2.03 14.72
N ASN A 101 5.48 -3.33 14.87
CA ASN A 101 6.43 -3.88 15.82
C ASN A 101 7.83 -4.09 15.25
N GLY A 102 8.09 -3.59 14.05
CA GLY A 102 9.44 -3.58 13.49
C GLY A 102 9.81 -4.79 12.65
N LEU A 103 8.83 -5.60 12.21
CA LEU A 103 9.11 -6.66 11.26
C LEU A 103 9.29 -6.06 9.86
N THR A 104 10.33 -6.49 9.16
CA THR A 104 10.42 -6.28 7.71
C THR A 104 9.63 -7.37 7.04
N VAL A 105 8.55 -6.99 6.37
CA VAL A 105 7.66 -7.92 5.69
C VAL A 105 7.83 -7.75 4.19
N ARG A 106 8.16 -8.85 3.51
CA ARG A 106 8.32 -8.86 2.05
C ARG A 106 7.18 -9.64 1.43
N LEU A 107 6.54 -9.02 0.45
CA LEU A 107 5.41 -9.59 -0.27
C LEU A 107 5.74 -9.69 -1.75
N ASP A 108 5.19 -10.69 -2.41
CA ASP A 108 5.21 -10.75 -3.86
C ASP A 108 4.39 -9.56 -4.41
N ALA A 109 5.00 -8.73 -5.25
CA ALA A 109 4.38 -7.52 -5.74
C ALA A 109 3.19 -7.79 -6.67
N PHE A 110 3.14 -8.96 -7.31
CA PHE A 110 2.09 -9.31 -8.26
C PHE A 110 0.89 -9.97 -7.59
N THR A 111 1.09 -10.66 -6.48
CA THR A 111 0.05 -11.47 -5.84
C THR A 111 -0.28 -11.05 -4.42
N GLY A 112 0.58 -10.28 -3.77
CA GLY A 112 0.44 -9.92 -2.36
C GLY A 112 0.79 -11.05 -1.40
N ARG A 113 1.34 -12.18 -1.92
CA ARG A 113 1.69 -13.32 -1.08
C ARG A 113 2.90 -13.03 -0.23
N LEU A 114 2.88 -13.55 0.99
CA LEU A 114 3.99 -13.41 1.93
C LEU A 114 5.21 -14.18 1.45
N ILE A 115 6.35 -13.48 1.35
CA ILE A 115 7.64 -14.10 1.04
C ILE A 115 8.42 -14.32 2.32
N SER A 116 8.55 -13.28 3.16
CA SER A 116 9.29 -13.38 4.41
C SER A 116 8.85 -12.31 5.38
N ALA A 117 9.01 -12.59 6.67
CA ALA A 117 8.81 -11.63 7.74
C ALA A 117 9.94 -11.81 8.75
N ARG A 118 10.73 -10.76 8.95
CA ARG A 118 11.91 -10.82 9.81
C ARG A 118 11.97 -9.61 10.72
N ASN A 119 12.39 -9.82 11.94
CA ASN A 119 12.68 -8.72 12.84
C ASN A 119 13.90 -7.97 12.33
N ALA A 120 13.72 -6.70 11.99
CA ALA A 120 14.79 -5.87 11.44
C ALA A 120 15.97 -5.73 12.40
N LEU A 121 15.72 -5.77 13.71
CA LEU A 121 16.79 -5.68 14.71
C LEU A 121 17.58 -6.99 14.84
N ALA A 122 16.97 -8.13 14.56
CA ALA A 122 17.64 -9.42 14.63
C ALA A 122 18.61 -9.63 13.46
N ALA A 123 18.50 -8.87 12.40
CA ALA A 123 19.39 -8.98 11.25
C ALA A 123 20.80 -8.45 11.50
N THR A 124 21.03 -7.81 12.62
CA THR A 124 22.33 -7.24 12.97
C THR A 124 23.17 -8.14 13.89
N GLY A 125 22.63 -9.28 14.24
CA GLY A 125 23.31 -10.23 15.11
C GLY A 125 24.51 -10.90 14.49
#